data_e39655aaae3ccb6a6c1c20d33f28e162
#
_entry.id   e39655aaae3ccb6a6c1c20d33f28e162
#
_cell.length_a   1.000
_cell.length_b   1.000
_cell.length_c   1.000
_cell.angle_alpha   90.00
_cell.angle_beta   90.00
_cell.angle_gamma   90.00
#
_symmetry.space_group_name_H-M   'P 1'
#
loop_
_entity.id
_entity.type
_entity.pdbx_description
1 polymer ?
#
loop_
_entity_poly.entity_id
_entity_poly.type
_entity_poly.pdbx_seq_one_letter_code
_entity_poly.pdbx_strand_id
1 'polypeptide(L)'
;MMLLPVTVVDGFFDEPDDVRNYALSLTAEPDAEGKWPGSRTANLAEINPKLFDHTCRRIASMFWDTRDAQEFVQWQAQGGFQLVDSSYQSGWVHHDAGEELFTAIIYLTPDADASTGTSIWEVRDRAVDIPKHIKDQKFPALQQQLSPEDAEEARLALNSYYKESIRVNNKYNRAIVFDSHLYHA
;
A
#
# COMPACT_ATOMS: atom_id res chain seq x y z
N MET A 1 -0.06 -6.58 -22.68
CA MET A 1 0.06 -6.42 -21.22
C MET A 1 1.22 -5.46 -20.98
N MET A 2 0.93 -4.27 -20.49
CA MET A 2 1.98 -3.30 -20.14
C MET A 2 2.54 -3.73 -18.78
N LEU A 3 3.81 -4.09 -18.72
CA LEU A 3 4.50 -4.32 -17.45
C LEU A 3 4.76 -2.94 -16.83
N LEU A 4 4.06 -2.62 -15.75
CA LEU A 4 4.38 -1.45 -14.95
C LEU A 4 5.57 -1.79 -14.06
N PRO A 5 6.73 -1.16 -14.26
CA PRO A 5 7.86 -1.34 -13.36
C PRO A 5 7.53 -0.75 -11.98
N VAL A 6 8.28 -1.18 -10.97
CA VAL A 6 8.25 -0.48 -9.68
C VAL A 6 8.87 0.89 -9.88
N THR A 7 8.08 1.93 -9.69
CA THR A 7 8.50 3.32 -9.87
C THR A 7 8.59 4.00 -8.51
N VAL A 8 9.70 4.69 -8.26
CA VAL A 8 9.95 5.40 -6.99
C VAL A 8 10.25 6.87 -7.30
N VAL A 9 9.54 7.76 -6.64
CA VAL A 9 9.70 9.21 -6.81
C VAL A 9 9.84 9.87 -5.44
N ASP A 10 10.93 10.59 -5.23
CA ASP A 10 11.13 11.45 -4.06
C ASP A 10 10.55 12.86 -4.32
N GLY A 11 10.08 13.53 -3.28
CA GLY A 11 9.48 14.87 -3.43
C GLY A 11 8.14 14.81 -4.19
N PHE A 12 7.29 13.85 -3.84
CA PHE A 12 6.04 13.63 -4.57
C PHE A 12 5.07 14.81 -4.45
N PHE A 13 4.84 15.36 -3.28
CA PHE A 13 4.05 16.58 -3.10
C PHE A 13 4.97 17.80 -2.99
N ASP A 14 4.50 18.94 -3.47
CA ASP A 14 5.24 20.22 -3.35
C ASP A 14 5.17 20.73 -1.90
N GLU A 15 4.00 20.56 -1.25
CA GLU A 15 3.75 20.91 0.16
C GLU A 15 3.31 19.68 0.95
N PRO A 16 4.24 18.74 1.28
CA PRO A 16 3.87 17.47 1.91
C PRO A 16 3.38 17.64 3.35
N ASP A 17 3.82 18.68 4.06
CA ASP A 17 3.38 18.97 5.42
C ASP A 17 1.90 19.38 5.46
N ASP A 18 1.42 20.12 4.47
CA ASP A 18 0.01 20.50 4.36
C ASP A 18 -0.85 19.26 4.13
N VAL A 19 -0.40 18.35 3.25
CA VAL A 19 -1.10 17.09 2.99
C VAL A 19 -1.12 16.21 4.24
N ARG A 20 -0.01 16.11 4.96
CA ARG A 20 0.10 15.37 6.21
C ARG A 20 -0.79 15.97 7.30
N ASN A 21 -0.75 17.28 7.50
CA ASN A 21 -1.57 17.95 8.51
C ASN A 21 -3.06 17.79 8.21
N TYR A 22 -3.45 17.87 6.95
CA TYR A 22 -4.80 17.55 6.52
C TYR A 22 -5.17 16.11 6.87
N ALA A 23 -4.33 15.12 6.53
CA ALA A 23 -4.56 13.72 6.85
C ALA A 23 -4.78 13.48 8.35
N LEU A 24 -3.96 14.11 9.19
CA LEU A 24 -4.04 13.99 10.66
C LEU A 24 -5.26 14.71 11.27
N SER A 25 -5.88 15.62 10.54
CA SER A 25 -7.12 16.30 10.96
C SER A 25 -8.40 15.47 10.69
N LEU A 26 -8.28 14.39 9.92
CA LEU A 26 -9.40 13.54 9.53
C LEU A 26 -9.65 12.43 10.54
N THR A 27 -10.90 12.00 10.63
CA THR A 27 -11.24 10.77 11.33
C THR A 27 -10.79 9.56 10.52
N ALA A 28 -10.07 8.66 11.16
CA ALA A 28 -9.66 7.38 10.59
C ALA A 28 -10.22 6.24 11.45
N GLU A 29 -10.79 5.24 10.80
CA GLU A 29 -11.43 4.11 11.44
C GLU A 29 -10.68 2.81 11.15
N PRO A 30 -10.55 1.91 12.12
CA PRO A 30 -10.01 0.57 11.87
C PRO A 30 -10.96 -0.22 10.98
N ASP A 31 -10.41 -1.14 10.20
CA ASP A 31 -11.25 -2.04 9.42
C ASP A 31 -11.87 -3.12 10.31
N ALA A 32 -13.19 -3.17 10.37
CA ALA A 32 -13.93 -4.16 11.16
C ALA A 32 -13.70 -5.62 10.69
N GLU A 33 -13.32 -5.79 9.41
CA GLU A 33 -13.05 -7.10 8.82
C GLU A 33 -11.55 -7.48 8.85
N GLY A 34 -10.69 -6.58 9.32
CA GLY A 34 -9.24 -6.81 9.41
C GLY A 34 -8.55 -6.98 8.06
N LYS A 35 -9.03 -6.31 7.02
CA LYS A 35 -8.45 -6.39 5.67
C LYS A 35 -7.11 -5.67 5.55
N TRP A 36 -6.91 -4.63 6.38
CA TRP A 36 -5.67 -3.85 6.43
C TRP A 36 -5.30 -3.49 7.87
N PRO A 37 -4.02 -3.23 8.13
CA PRO A 37 -3.56 -2.80 9.45
C PRO A 37 -3.89 -1.34 9.72
N GLY A 38 -4.02 -0.99 11.00
CA GLY A 38 -4.26 0.37 11.46
C GLY A 38 -5.64 0.91 11.08
N SER A 39 -5.71 2.20 10.83
CA SER A 39 -6.95 2.89 10.53
C SER A 39 -6.87 3.61 9.20
N ARG A 40 -7.99 3.74 8.50
CA ARG A 40 -8.10 4.48 7.23
C ARG A 40 -9.14 5.58 7.33
N THR A 41 -8.89 6.67 6.63
CA THR A 41 -9.90 7.72 6.41
C THR A 41 -10.93 7.26 5.39
N ALA A 42 -12.03 7.99 5.29
CA ALA A 42 -12.92 7.87 4.16
C ALA A 42 -12.19 8.11 2.82
N ASN A 43 -12.82 7.70 1.72
CA ASN A 43 -12.25 7.83 0.38
C ASN A 43 -11.94 9.31 0.07
N LEU A 44 -10.70 9.58 -0.31
CA LEU A 44 -10.22 10.93 -0.60
C LEU A 44 -11.00 11.58 -1.76
N ALA A 45 -11.49 10.78 -2.69
CA ALA A 45 -12.35 11.28 -3.78
C ALA A 45 -13.64 11.93 -3.26
N GLU A 46 -14.15 11.50 -2.11
CA GLU A 46 -15.37 12.02 -1.49
C GLU A 46 -15.07 13.21 -0.57
N ILE A 47 -14.02 13.13 0.23
CA ILE A 47 -13.73 14.13 1.26
C ILE A 47 -12.87 15.29 0.78
N ASN A 48 -12.02 15.08 -0.24
CA ASN A 48 -11.22 16.12 -0.89
C ASN A 48 -10.95 15.79 -2.37
N PRO A 49 -11.94 15.97 -3.25
CA PRO A 49 -11.81 15.63 -4.67
C PRO A 49 -10.65 16.35 -5.38
N LYS A 50 -10.31 17.56 -4.93
CA LYS A 50 -9.21 18.34 -5.52
C LYS A 50 -7.84 17.70 -5.23
N LEU A 51 -7.59 17.32 -3.98
CA LEU A 51 -6.35 16.64 -3.61
C LEU A 51 -6.30 15.25 -4.27
N PHE A 52 -7.43 14.56 -4.33
CA PHE A 52 -7.52 13.25 -5.00
C PHE A 52 -7.16 13.37 -6.49
N ASP A 53 -7.80 14.27 -7.24
CA ASP A 53 -7.53 14.47 -8.67
C ASP A 53 -6.07 14.90 -8.91
N HIS A 54 -5.55 15.82 -8.10
CA HIS A 54 -4.15 16.24 -8.17
C HIS A 54 -3.20 15.03 -7.99
N THR A 55 -3.44 14.20 -6.98
CA THR A 55 -2.64 13.01 -6.69
C THR A 55 -2.69 12.01 -7.85
N CYS A 56 -3.88 11.71 -8.36
CA CYS A 56 -4.08 10.79 -9.48
C CYS A 56 -3.38 11.29 -10.76
N ARG A 57 -3.50 12.58 -11.08
CA ARG A 57 -2.81 13.16 -12.25
C ARG A 57 -1.31 13.11 -12.12
N ARG A 58 -0.79 13.38 -10.92
CA ARG A 58 0.65 13.33 -10.66
C ARG A 58 1.18 11.90 -10.80
N ILE A 59 0.46 10.90 -10.30
CA ILE A 59 0.79 9.50 -10.51
C ILE A 59 0.74 9.15 -12.02
N ALA A 60 -0.33 9.50 -12.70
CA ALA A 60 -0.47 9.19 -14.13
C ALA A 60 0.60 9.85 -14.99
N SER A 61 1.03 11.07 -14.65
CA SER A 61 2.08 11.77 -15.39
C SER A 61 3.45 11.09 -15.34
N MET A 62 3.64 10.11 -14.45
CA MET A 62 4.85 9.28 -14.42
C MET A 62 4.90 8.27 -15.58
N PHE A 63 3.75 7.93 -16.15
CA PHE A 63 3.61 6.88 -17.15
C PHE A 63 3.12 7.39 -18.50
N TRP A 64 2.42 8.51 -18.51
CA TRP A 64 1.81 9.09 -19.70
C TRP A 64 2.01 10.59 -19.73
N ASP A 65 2.14 11.13 -20.94
CA ASP A 65 2.02 12.58 -21.12
C ASP A 65 0.56 13.00 -20.96
N THR A 66 0.25 13.58 -19.81
CA THR A 66 -1.12 13.98 -19.46
C THR A 66 -1.47 15.38 -19.96
N ARG A 67 -0.53 16.12 -20.59
CA ARG A 67 -0.76 17.51 -21.03
C ARG A 67 -1.81 17.62 -22.12
N ASP A 68 -1.77 16.68 -23.07
CA ASP A 68 -2.70 16.65 -24.21
C ASP A 68 -3.91 15.74 -23.94
N ALA A 69 -3.90 14.96 -22.86
CA ALA A 69 -4.92 13.97 -22.54
C ALA A 69 -5.93 14.46 -21.49
N GLN A 70 -5.92 15.71 -21.09
CA GLN A 70 -6.76 16.22 -20.00
C GLN A 70 -8.25 16.02 -20.19
N GLU A 71 -8.72 15.94 -21.43
CA GLU A 71 -10.13 15.75 -21.75
C GLU A 71 -10.55 14.26 -21.84
N PHE A 72 -9.58 13.33 -21.90
CA PHE A 72 -9.85 11.91 -22.21
C PHE A 72 -9.46 10.94 -21.11
N VAL A 73 -8.82 11.39 -20.04
CA VAL A 73 -8.39 10.48 -18.96
C VAL A 73 -9.49 10.37 -17.93
N GLN A 74 -10.13 9.22 -17.87
CA GLN A 74 -11.00 8.83 -16.78
C GLN A 74 -10.19 8.08 -15.71
N TRP A 75 -10.32 8.51 -14.48
CA TRP A 75 -9.76 7.81 -13.33
C TRP A 75 -10.82 6.88 -12.75
N GLN A 76 -10.49 5.61 -12.66
CA GLN A 76 -11.17 4.71 -11.75
C GLN A 76 -10.17 4.38 -10.66
N ALA A 77 -10.20 5.14 -9.59
CA ALA A 77 -9.28 5.02 -8.48
C ALA A 77 -10.02 5.20 -7.16
N GLN A 78 -9.47 4.62 -6.13
CA GLN A 78 -9.88 4.85 -4.75
C GLN A 78 -8.62 5.08 -3.92
N GLY A 79 -8.73 5.82 -2.85
CA GLY A 79 -7.60 6.09 -1.99
C GLY A 79 -8.01 6.86 -0.75
N GLY A 80 -7.20 6.76 0.27
CA GLY A 80 -7.36 7.46 1.54
C GLY A 80 -6.04 7.50 2.27
N PHE A 81 -6.03 8.16 3.40
CA PHE A 81 -4.88 8.09 4.30
C PHE A 81 -5.00 6.88 5.20
N GLN A 82 -3.87 6.22 5.41
CA GLN A 82 -3.76 5.09 6.33
C GLN A 82 -2.80 5.44 7.46
N LEU A 83 -3.26 5.25 8.69
CA LEU A 83 -2.49 5.43 9.89
C LEU A 83 -2.13 4.05 10.44
N VAL A 84 -0.84 3.76 10.47
CA VAL A 84 -0.30 2.51 11.02
C VAL A 84 0.58 2.88 12.20
N ASP A 85 0.33 2.31 13.35
CA ASP A 85 1.13 2.55 14.55
C ASP A 85 2.22 1.49 14.75
N SER A 86 3.04 1.68 15.79
CA SER A 86 4.16 0.81 16.10
C SER A 86 3.78 -0.60 16.58
N SER A 87 2.51 -0.88 16.84
CA SER A 87 2.04 -2.22 17.18
C SER A 87 2.04 -3.15 15.97
N TYR A 88 1.98 -2.58 14.76
CA TYR A 88 2.09 -3.32 13.52
C TYR A 88 3.56 -3.47 13.12
N GLN A 89 4.15 -4.59 13.48
CA GLN A 89 5.61 -4.79 13.33
C GLN A 89 6.05 -5.19 11.93
N SER A 90 5.21 -5.87 11.15
CA SER A 90 5.61 -6.30 9.80
C SER A 90 4.44 -6.75 8.95
N GLY A 91 4.61 -6.61 7.62
CA GLY A 91 3.59 -6.91 6.63
C GLY A 91 3.40 -8.39 6.34
N TRP A 92 2.18 -8.75 6.00
CA TRP A 92 1.82 -10.01 5.37
C TRP A 92 2.04 -9.90 3.87
N VAL A 93 2.79 -10.80 3.29
CA VAL A 93 2.96 -10.83 1.84
C VAL A 93 1.61 -11.10 1.17
N HIS A 94 1.19 -10.22 0.27
CA HIS A 94 -0.06 -10.32 -0.48
C HIS A 94 0.07 -9.61 -1.82
N HIS A 95 -0.94 -9.73 -2.65
CA HIS A 95 -1.18 -8.86 -3.79
C HIS A 95 -2.56 -8.23 -3.62
N ASP A 96 -2.76 -7.08 -4.21
CA ASP A 96 -4.07 -6.46 -4.25
C ASP A 96 -4.92 -7.25 -5.27
N ALA A 97 -6.01 -7.84 -4.78
CA ALA A 97 -6.90 -8.61 -5.64
C ALA A 97 -8.01 -7.68 -6.13
N GLY A 98 -8.03 -7.39 -7.41
CA GLY A 98 -9.06 -6.53 -7.98
C GLY A 98 -8.84 -6.27 -9.46
N GLU A 99 -9.54 -5.27 -9.97
CA GLU A 99 -9.42 -4.78 -11.34
C GLU A 99 -8.37 -3.65 -11.45
N GLU A 100 -7.72 -3.30 -10.35
CA GLU A 100 -6.74 -2.24 -10.28
C GLU A 100 -5.49 -2.61 -11.09
N LEU A 101 -5.03 -1.66 -11.90
CA LEU A 101 -3.81 -1.83 -12.70
C LEU A 101 -2.56 -1.60 -11.86
N PHE A 102 -2.62 -0.69 -10.90
CA PHE A 102 -1.47 -0.37 -10.04
C PHE A 102 -1.91 0.10 -8.66
N THR A 103 -1.00 -0.09 -7.72
CA THR A 103 -1.07 0.43 -6.35
C THR A 103 -0.05 1.55 -6.20
N ALA A 104 -0.44 2.62 -5.52
CA ALA A 104 0.43 3.73 -5.17
C ALA A 104 0.44 3.94 -3.66
N ILE A 105 1.62 4.05 -3.07
CA ILE A 105 1.81 4.37 -1.65
C ILE A 105 2.69 5.61 -1.57
N ILE A 106 2.25 6.60 -0.79
CA ILE A 106 3.00 7.84 -0.55
C ILE A 106 3.27 7.94 0.94
N TYR A 107 4.54 7.95 1.32
CA TYR A 107 4.94 8.00 2.72
C TYR A 107 4.91 9.44 3.23
N LEU A 108 4.12 9.67 4.28
CA LEU A 108 3.91 11.00 4.87
C LEU A 108 4.33 11.06 6.35
N THR A 109 5.11 10.10 6.84
CA THR A 109 5.65 10.12 8.20
C THR A 109 7.09 10.66 8.16
N PRO A 110 7.35 11.86 8.72
CA PRO A 110 8.71 12.35 8.87
C PRO A 110 9.50 11.41 9.82
N ASP A 111 10.78 11.26 9.57
CA ASP A 111 11.71 10.52 10.42
C ASP A 111 11.31 9.06 10.71
N ALA A 112 10.48 8.47 9.82
CA ALA A 112 10.15 7.06 9.90
C ALA A 112 11.41 6.20 9.71
N ASP A 113 11.45 5.05 10.40
CA ASP A 113 12.52 4.09 10.18
C ASP A 113 12.49 3.63 8.70
N ALA A 114 13.64 3.70 8.05
CA ALA A 114 13.77 3.35 6.65
C ALA A 114 13.33 1.89 6.35
N SER A 115 13.42 1.01 7.34
CA SER A 115 12.99 -0.39 7.21
C SER A 115 11.47 -0.57 7.13
N THR A 116 10.69 0.45 7.52
CA THR A 116 9.21 0.44 7.47
C THR A 116 8.64 0.73 6.08
N GLY A 117 9.43 0.59 5.04
CA GLY A 117 9.01 0.79 3.65
C GLY A 117 8.24 -0.41 3.09
N THR A 118 8.11 -0.43 1.78
CA THR A 118 7.39 -1.48 1.05
C THR A 118 8.37 -2.42 0.35
N SER A 119 8.16 -3.72 0.51
CA SER A 119 8.93 -4.75 -0.19
C SER A 119 8.08 -5.42 -1.26
N ILE A 120 8.70 -5.72 -2.40
CA ILE A 120 8.14 -6.55 -3.46
C ILE A 120 8.73 -7.96 -3.34
N TRP A 121 7.87 -8.95 -3.49
CA TRP A 121 8.20 -10.35 -3.25
C TRP A 121 7.91 -11.22 -4.46
N GLU A 122 8.64 -12.31 -4.57
CA GLU A 122 8.41 -13.36 -5.56
C GLU A 122 8.10 -14.69 -4.87
N VAL A 123 7.25 -15.51 -5.47
CA VAL A 123 7.04 -16.88 -5.00
C VAL A 123 8.34 -17.65 -5.16
N ARG A 124 8.82 -18.30 -4.08
CA ARG A 124 10.09 -19.07 -4.08
C ARG A 124 10.06 -20.23 -5.05
N ASP A 125 8.98 -20.98 -5.03
CA ASP A 125 8.78 -22.13 -5.90
C ASP A 125 7.35 -22.14 -6.42
N ARG A 126 7.19 -21.89 -7.72
CA ARG A 126 5.88 -21.84 -8.39
C ARG A 126 5.21 -23.22 -8.48
N ALA A 127 5.94 -24.30 -8.24
CA ALA A 127 5.40 -25.66 -8.22
C ALA A 127 4.77 -26.03 -6.87
N VAL A 128 5.02 -25.22 -5.84
CA VAL A 128 4.50 -25.48 -4.48
C VAL A 128 3.29 -24.59 -4.20
N ASP A 129 2.14 -25.21 -4.03
CA ASP A 129 0.95 -24.52 -3.53
C ASP A 129 1.09 -24.21 -2.03
N ILE A 130 0.80 -22.96 -1.67
CA ILE A 130 0.74 -22.59 -0.25
C ILE A 130 -0.49 -23.25 0.37
N PRO A 131 -0.32 -24.07 1.43
CA PRO A 131 -1.43 -24.76 2.06
C PRO A 131 -2.54 -23.81 2.52
N LYS A 132 -3.79 -24.21 2.28
CA LYS A 132 -4.95 -23.36 2.59
C LYS A 132 -4.98 -22.92 4.06
N HIS A 133 -4.66 -23.83 4.99
CA HIS A 133 -4.65 -23.52 6.41
C HIS A 133 -3.64 -22.45 6.81
N ILE A 134 -2.56 -22.25 6.04
CA ILE A 134 -1.59 -21.17 6.25
C ILE A 134 -2.17 -19.84 5.72
N LYS A 135 -2.78 -19.87 4.53
CA LYS A 135 -3.43 -18.67 3.95
C LYS A 135 -4.57 -18.17 4.82
N ASP A 136 -5.35 -19.08 5.38
CA ASP A 136 -6.55 -18.78 6.16
C ASP A 136 -6.24 -18.11 7.52
N GLN A 137 -5.00 -18.14 8.00
CA GLN A 137 -4.62 -17.51 9.28
C GLN A 137 -4.43 -15.98 9.21
N LYS A 138 -4.28 -15.42 8.01
CA LYS A 138 -4.03 -13.98 7.84
C LYS A 138 -5.15 -13.12 8.45
N PHE A 139 -6.40 -13.40 8.10
CA PHE A 139 -7.52 -12.59 8.58
C PHE A 139 -7.75 -12.70 10.09
N PRO A 140 -7.78 -13.90 10.70
CA PRO A 140 -7.84 -14.03 12.15
C PRO A 140 -6.72 -13.28 12.88
N ALA A 141 -5.50 -13.28 12.33
CA ALA A 141 -4.39 -12.52 12.90
C ALA A 141 -4.61 -11.01 12.82
N LEU A 142 -5.04 -10.48 11.66
CA LEU A 142 -5.35 -9.07 11.48
C LEU A 142 -6.54 -8.60 12.33
N GLN A 143 -7.52 -9.48 12.57
CA GLN A 143 -8.68 -9.23 13.43
C GLN A 143 -8.36 -9.39 14.93
N GLN A 144 -7.10 -9.59 15.29
CA GLN A 144 -6.66 -9.78 16.68
C GLN A 144 -7.35 -10.98 17.36
N GLN A 145 -7.72 -12.01 16.60
CA GLN A 145 -8.32 -13.26 17.10
C GLN A 145 -7.25 -14.28 17.52
N LEU A 146 -5.99 -14.01 17.20
CA LEU A 146 -4.82 -14.78 17.60
C LEU A 146 -4.03 -14.03 18.66
N SER A 147 -3.26 -14.75 19.47
CA SER A 147 -2.25 -14.10 20.31
C SER A 147 -1.19 -13.41 19.44
N PRO A 148 -0.46 -12.41 19.94
CA PRO A 148 0.62 -11.77 19.18
C PRO A 148 1.67 -12.77 18.69
N GLU A 149 2.00 -13.77 19.49
CA GLU A 149 2.95 -14.83 19.16
C GLU A 149 2.42 -15.74 18.03
N ASP A 150 1.16 -16.18 18.11
CA ASP A 150 0.53 -17.02 17.10
C ASP A 150 0.37 -16.25 15.77
N ALA A 151 0.02 -14.97 15.85
CA ALA A 151 -0.09 -14.09 14.66
C ALA A 151 1.26 -13.94 13.97
N GLU A 152 2.34 -13.76 14.71
CA GLU A 152 3.70 -13.66 14.17
C GLU A 152 4.16 -14.97 13.56
N GLU A 153 3.91 -16.11 14.23
CA GLU A 153 4.22 -17.43 13.69
C GLU A 153 3.47 -17.68 12.36
N ALA A 154 2.19 -17.39 12.32
CA ALA A 154 1.37 -17.50 11.12
C ALA A 154 1.88 -16.62 9.98
N ARG A 155 2.28 -15.37 10.28
CA ARG A 155 2.87 -14.45 9.32
C ARG A 155 4.18 -14.99 8.76
N LEU A 156 5.08 -15.44 9.62
CA LEU A 156 6.37 -16.01 9.20
C LEU A 156 6.17 -17.26 8.35
N ALA A 157 5.22 -18.13 8.74
CA ALA A 157 4.87 -19.32 7.98
C ALA A 157 4.40 -18.96 6.56
N LEU A 158 3.49 -17.99 6.41
CA LEU A 158 3.03 -17.53 5.10
C LEU A 158 4.17 -16.90 4.29
N ASN A 159 4.89 -15.96 4.90
CA ASN A 159 5.94 -15.21 4.20
C ASN A 159 7.12 -16.11 3.78
N SER A 160 7.32 -17.26 4.42
CA SER A 160 8.38 -18.23 4.07
C SER A 160 8.26 -18.78 2.64
N TYR A 161 7.06 -18.78 2.05
CA TYR A 161 6.82 -19.19 0.66
C TYR A 161 7.28 -18.16 -0.38
N TYR A 162 7.67 -16.98 0.08
CA TYR A 162 8.11 -15.89 -0.77
C TYR A 162 9.57 -15.53 -0.52
N LYS A 163 10.16 -14.85 -1.48
CA LYS A 163 11.50 -14.26 -1.40
C LYS A 163 11.37 -12.77 -1.72
N GLU A 164 11.91 -11.94 -0.84
CA GLU A 164 12.02 -10.51 -1.12
C GLU A 164 12.92 -10.29 -2.33
N SER A 165 12.46 -9.52 -3.31
CA SER A 165 13.20 -9.18 -4.52
C SER A 165 13.60 -7.71 -4.57
N ILE A 166 12.72 -6.82 -4.09
CA ILE A 166 12.98 -5.37 -4.05
C ILE A 166 12.51 -4.86 -2.68
N ARG A 167 13.31 -3.96 -2.08
CA ARG A 167 12.90 -3.18 -0.92
C ARG A 167 12.99 -1.70 -1.25
N VAL A 168 11.90 -0.98 -1.04
CA VAL A 168 11.84 0.48 -1.13
C VAL A 168 11.73 1.03 0.29
N ASN A 169 12.78 1.67 0.74
CA ASN A 169 12.83 2.25 2.08
C ASN A 169 11.81 3.38 2.24
N ASN A 170 11.19 3.44 3.44
CA ASN A 170 10.38 4.58 3.82
C ASN A 170 11.23 5.86 3.80
N LYS A 171 10.69 6.87 3.15
CA LYS A 171 11.26 8.21 3.14
C LYS A 171 10.12 9.21 3.03
N TYR A 172 10.14 10.22 3.86
CA TYR A 172 9.13 11.27 3.84
C TYR A 172 8.95 11.86 2.43
N ASN A 173 7.72 11.99 2.00
CA ASN A 173 7.32 12.49 0.69
C ASN A 173 7.85 11.66 -0.49
N ARG A 174 8.05 10.37 -0.29
CA ARG A 174 8.36 9.39 -1.35
C ARG A 174 7.09 8.70 -1.78
N ALA A 175 6.88 8.58 -3.09
CA ALA A 175 5.87 7.72 -3.69
C ALA A 175 6.53 6.46 -4.26
N ILE A 176 5.85 5.33 -4.07
CA ILE A 176 6.11 4.08 -4.78
C ILE A 176 4.84 3.72 -5.56
N VAL A 177 5.00 3.36 -6.83
CA VAL A 177 3.91 2.91 -7.70
C VAL A 177 4.33 1.60 -8.34
N PHE A 178 3.48 0.58 -8.29
CA PHE A 178 3.78 -0.75 -8.80
C PHE A 178 2.50 -1.45 -9.30
N ASP A 179 2.68 -2.47 -10.12
CA ASP A 179 1.58 -3.34 -10.58
C ASP A 179 0.90 -3.98 -9.37
N SER A 180 -0.42 -3.82 -9.25
CA SER A 180 -1.22 -4.33 -8.12
C SER A 180 -1.17 -5.85 -7.95
N HIS A 181 -0.80 -6.58 -9.01
CA HIS A 181 -0.64 -8.04 -8.97
C HIS A 181 0.73 -8.49 -8.44
N LEU A 182 1.67 -7.57 -8.19
CA LEU A 182 2.93 -7.92 -7.54
C LEU A 182 2.68 -8.24 -6.06
N TYR A 183 3.28 -9.33 -5.59
CA TYR A 183 3.30 -9.61 -4.16
C TYR A 183 4.10 -8.55 -3.44
N HIS A 184 3.52 -7.99 -2.38
CA HIS A 184 4.14 -6.93 -1.58
C HIS A 184 3.78 -7.05 -0.10
N ALA A 185 4.59 -6.37 0.74
CA ALA A 185 4.38 -6.26 2.18
C ALA A 185 4.97 -4.94 2.71
#